data_a068aace31a40ce2ee9f86bb1a190d03
#
_entry.id   a068aace31a40ce2ee9f86bb1a190d03
#
_cell.length_a   1.000
_cell.length_b   1.000
_cell.length_c   1.000
_cell.angle_alpha   90.00
_cell.angle_beta   90.00
_cell.angle_gamma   90.00
#
_symmetry.space_group_name_H-M   'P 1'
#
loop_
_entity.id
_entity.type
_entity.pdbx_description
1 polymer ?
#
loop_
_entity_poly.entity_id
_entity_poly.type
_entity_poly.pdbx_seq_one_letter_code
_entity_poly.pdbx_strand_id
1 'polypeptide(L)'
;MSPGRRFVGVLLVLGLGSVGVLVSYGATWVVALVPVFAGAGDAAAPAREVALSGRDLAPLGAAMAWVGLAAIAALLATRTWGRRVTGAVVLVAGGVAGVTALAFALTEVASGGGGAFIAAALGGTEPGPTSVSISAWWALALVSGLALVACGMLALLDGPRWPRLGARYSRPDGRTAAPSAAAAWDALDRGEDPTLVDEPHDSPSASPGSMGSAEPDTRT
;
A
#
# COMPACT_ATOMS: atom_id res chain seq x y z
N MET A 1 19.47 1.94 -2.95
CA MET A 1 18.34 2.82 -3.35
C MET A 1 17.90 3.62 -2.13
N SER A 2 17.66 4.92 -2.28
CA SER A 2 17.16 5.76 -1.17
C SER A 2 15.74 5.30 -0.75
N PRO A 3 15.37 5.43 0.54
CA PRO A 3 14.06 5.02 1.05
C PRO A 3 12.88 5.65 0.29
N GLY A 4 13.05 6.89 -0.18
CA GLY A 4 12.02 7.58 -0.96
C GLY A 4 11.79 6.97 -2.34
N ARG A 5 12.85 6.52 -3.04
CA ARG A 5 12.71 5.87 -4.35
C ARG A 5 12.03 4.51 -4.25
N ARG A 6 12.31 3.76 -3.15
CA ARG A 6 11.60 2.48 -2.88
C ARG A 6 10.11 2.71 -2.64
N PHE A 7 9.75 3.72 -1.85
CA PHE A 7 8.35 4.06 -1.59
C PHE A 7 7.59 4.40 -2.87
N VAL A 8 8.15 5.26 -3.72
CA VAL A 8 7.53 5.60 -5.03
C VAL A 8 7.42 4.36 -5.91
N GLY A 9 8.45 3.52 -5.95
CA GLY A 9 8.41 2.26 -6.70
C GLY A 9 7.28 1.33 -6.24
N VAL A 10 7.10 1.18 -4.92
CA VAL A 10 6.00 0.36 -4.37
C VAL A 10 4.64 0.93 -4.72
N LEU A 11 4.45 2.26 -4.66
CA LEU A 11 3.18 2.89 -5.06
C LEU A 11 2.87 2.68 -6.56
N LEU A 12 3.89 2.78 -7.42
CA LEU A 12 3.72 2.53 -8.85
C LEU A 12 3.35 1.08 -9.15
N VAL A 13 4.07 0.12 -8.54
CA VAL A 13 3.78 -1.32 -8.71
C VAL A 13 2.41 -1.67 -8.13
N LEU A 14 2.04 -1.09 -6.98
CA LEU A 14 0.71 -1.26 -6.38
C LEU A 14 -0.40 -0.73 -7.30
N GLY A 15 -0.21 0.45 -7.89
CA GLY A 15 -1.16 1.03 -8.86
C GLY A 15 -1.29 0.17 -10.10
N LEU A 16 -0.17 -0.19 -10.74
CA LEU A 16 -0.16 -1.04 -11.94
C LEU A 16 -0.73 -2.43 -11.65
N GLY A 17 -0.40 -3.03 -10.51
CA GLY A 17 -0.95 -4.32 -10.10
C GLY A 17 -2.47 -4.24 -9.89
N SER A 18 -2.98 -3.20 -9.21
CA SER A 18 -4.42 -3.01 -9.00
C SER A 18 -5.17 -2.81 -10.32
N VAL A 19 -4.61 -1.99 -11.23
CA VAL A 19 -5.18 -1.81 -12.59
C VAL A 19 -5.09 -3.12 -13.38
N GLY A 20 -3.99 -3.86 -13.26
CA GLY A 20 -3.84 -5.17 -13.91
C GLY A 20 -4.89 -6.18 -13.46
N VAL A 21 -5.19 -6.25 -12.15
CA VAL A 21 -6.31 -7.05 -11.62
C VAL A 21 -7.63 -6.57 -12.22
N LEU A 22 -7.90 -5.26 -12.19
CA LEU A 22 -9.15 -4.69 -12.69
C LEU A 22 -9.38 -5.03 -14.18
N VAL A 23 -8.37 -4.82 -15.01
CA VAL A 23 -8.40 -5.09 -16.46
C VAL A 23 -8.59 -6.58 -16.73
N SER A 24 -7.80 -7.42 -16.04
CA SER A 24 -7.87 -8.86 -16.21
C SER A 24 -9.24 -9.42 -15.85
N TYR A 25 -9.77 -9.11 -14.68
CA TYR A 25 -11.10 -9.59 -14.26
C TYR A 25 -12.24 -8.95 -15.06
N GLY A 26 -12.01 -7.78 -15.67
CA GLY A 26 -12.95 -7.18 -16.62
C GLY A 26 -12.96 -7.83 -18.01
N ALA A 27 -11.89 -8.51 -18.38
CA ALA A 27 -11.75 -9.18 -19.66
C ALA A 27 -12.52 -10.50 -19.71
N THR A 28 -12.83 -10.97 -20.93
CA THR A 28 -13.45 -12.27 -21.15
C THR A 28 -12.44 -13.39 -20.95
N TRP A 29 -12.66 -14.24 -19.96
CA TRP A 29 -11.81 -15.41 -19.67
C TRP A 29 -12.25 -16.63 -20.43
N VAL A 30 -13.57 -16.79 -20.61
CA VAL A 30 -14.18 -17.98 -21.21
C VAL A 30 -15.22 -17.56 -22.24
N VAL A 31 -15.24 -18.27 -23.36
CA VAL A 31 -16.34 -18.25 -24.33
C VAL A 31 -16.84 -19.68 -24.46
N ALA A 32 -18.11 -19.89 -24.13
CA ALA A 32 -18.76 -21.18 -24.15
C ALA A 32 -19.92 -21.20 -25.16
N LEU A 33 -20.03 -22.26 -25.95
CA LEU A 33 -21.21 -22.51 -26.79
C LEU A 33 -22.18 -23.45 -26.04
N VAL A 34 -23.35 -22.92 -25.69
CA VAL A 34 -24.36 -23.66 -24.95
C VAL A 34 -25.54 -23.93 -25.87
N PRO A 35 -26.00 -25.19 -26.03
CA PRO A 35 -27.15 -25.49 -26.85
C PRO A 35 -28.42 -24.90 -26.24
N VAL A 36 -29.27 -24.28 -27.10
CA VAL A 36 -30.49 -23.58 -26.63
C VAL A 36 -31.62 -24.57 -26.37
N PHE A 37 -31.61 -25.72 -27.05
CA PHE A 37 -32.61 -26.81 -26.84
C PHE A 37 -31.90 -28.16 -26.93
N ALA A 38 -32.12 -28.99 -25.91
CA ALA A 38 -31.77 -30.39 -25.93
C ALA A 38 -33.04 -31.22 -26.17
N GLY A 39 -33.59 -31.13 -27.40
CA GLY A 39 -34.57 -32.12 -27.85
C GLY A 39 -33.83 -33.40 -28.23
N ALA A 40 -34.35 -34.58 -27.79
CA ALA A 40 -33.72 -35.84 -28.13
C ALA A 40 -33.66 -36.01 -29.65
N GLY A 41 -32.47 -35.91 -30.24
CA GLY A 41 -32.20 -36.27 -31.63
C GLY A 41 -31.72 -35.18 -32.57
N ASP A 42 -31.72 -33.91 -32.24
CA ASP A 42 -31.29 -32.85 -33.15
C ASP A 42 -29.77 -32.54 -32.98
N ALA A 43 -28.98 -33.09 -33.88
CA ALA A 43 -27.56 -32.78 -34.04
C ALA A 43 -27.29 -31.33 -34.50
N ALA A 44 -28.32 -30.54 -34.76
CA ALA A 44 -28.28 -29.17 -35.28
C ALA A 44 -29.04 -28.18 -34.34
N ALA A 45 -29.10 -28.44 -33.02
CA ALA A 45 -29.65 -27.45 -32.11
C ALA A 45 -28.92 -26.12 -32.19
N PRO A 46 -29.61 -24.97 -32.27
CA PRO A 46 -28.97 -23.67 -32.29
C PRO A 46 -28.16 -23.49 -30.98
N ALA A 47 -26.89 -23.17 -31.13
CA ALA A 47 -26.02 -22.91 -29.98
C ALA A 47 -25.94 -21.39 -29.72
N ARG A 48 -26.00 -21.02 -28.44
CA ARG A 48 -25.81 -19.65 -27.98
C ARG A 48 -24.40 -19.51 -27.48
N GLU A 49 -23.70 -18.48 -27.95
CA GLU A 49 -22.40 -18.07 -27.39
C GLU A 49 -22.61 -17.31 -26.07
N VAL A 50 -21.93 -17.75 -25.04
CA VAL A 50 -21.91 -17.13 -23.70
C VAL A 50 -20.48 -16.74 -23.39
N ALA A 51 -20.24 -15.42 -23.28
CA ALA A 51 -18.94 -14.89 -22.89
C ALA A 51 -18.97 -14.61 -21.37
N LEU A 52 -18.04 -15.23 -20.64
CA LEU A 52 -17.88 -15.07 -19.20
C LEU A 52 -16.61 -14.27 -18.88
N SER A 53 -16.75 -13.17 -18.17
CA SER A 53 -15.61 -12.38 -17.70
C SER A 53 -15.06 -12.97 -16.42
N GLY A 54 -13.81 -12.56 -16.06
CA GLY A 54 -13.21 -12.97 -14.79
C GLY A 54 -14.06 -12.59 -13.57
N ARG A 55 -14.79 -11.46 -13.62
CA ARG A 55 -15.69 -11.04 -12.53
C ARG A 55 -16.95 -11.92 -12.42
N ASP A 56 -17.40 -12.51 -13.50
CA ASP A 56 -18.53 -13.42 -13.49
C ASP A 56 -18.13 -14.77 -12.87
N LEU A 57 -16.89 -15.18 -13.14
CA LEU A 57 -16.33 -16.44 -12.64
C LEU A 57 -15.80 -16.33 -11.21
N ALA A 58 -15.22 -15.20 -10.83
CA ALA A 58 -14.61 -14.99 -9.52
C ALA A 58 -14.78 -13.53 -9.04
N PRO A 59 -16.00 -13.13 -8.62
CA PRO A 59 -16.31 -11.74 -8.25
C PRO A 59 -15.50 -11.23 -7.06
N LEU A 60 -15.14 -12.12 -6.13
CA LEU A 60 -14.32 -11.77 -4.98
C LEU A 60 -12.90 -11.32 -5.40
N GLY A 61 -12.28 -12.03 -6.36
CA GLY A 61 -11.00 -11.65 -6.93
C GLY A 61 -11.04 -10.27 -7.60
N ALA A 62 -12.10 -10.00 -8.35
CA ALA A 62 -12.32 -8.71 -9.00
C ALA A 62 -12.47 -7.56 -7.99
N ALA A 63 -13.18 -7.78 -6.88
CA ALA A 63 -13.37 -6.77 -5.83
C ALA A 63 -12.04 -6.33 -5.18
N MET A 64 -11.03 -7.20 -5.15
CA MET A 64 -9.72 -6.91 -4.56
C MET A 64 -8.94 -5.83 -5.31
N ALA A 65 -9.25 -5.56 -6.57
CA ALA A 65 -8.67 -4.46 -7.33
C ALA A 65 -8.98 -3.09 -6.68
N TRP A 66 -10.20 -2.89 -6.24
CA TRP A 66 -10.63 -1.64 -5.57
C TRP A 66 -9.95 -1.46 -4.22
N VAL A 67 -9.74 -2.56 -3.48
CA VAL A 67 -8.98 -2.54 -2.22
C VAL A 67 -7.53 -2.11 -2.48
N GLY A 68 -6.90 -2.63 -3.53
CA GLY A 68 -5.56 -2.23 -3.94
C GLY A 68 -5.45 -0.74 -4.30
N LEU A 69 -6.42 -0.20 -5.05
CA LEU A 69 -6.45 1.22 -5.40
C LEU A 69 -6.67 2.10 -4.16
N ALA A 70 -7.59 1.72 -3.26
CA ALA A 70 -7.83 2.44 -2.02
C ALA A 70 -6.60 2.42 -1.10
N ALA A 71 -5.82 1.37 -1.12
CA ALA A 71 -4.60 1.23 -0.34
C ALA A 71 -3.52 2.26 -0.71
N ILE A 72 -3.50 2.76 -1.95
CA ILE A 72 -2.59 3.85 -2.37
C ILE A 72 -2.85 5.09 -1.53
N ALA A 73 -4.11 5.52 -1.44
CA ALA A 73 -4.51 6.66 -0.62
C ALA A 73 -4.22 6.41 0.87
N ALA A 74 -4.51 5.20 1.35
CA ALA A 74 -4.24 4.80 2.73
C ALA A 74 -2.74 4.84 3.07
N LEU A 75 -1.84 4.37 2.19
CA LEU A 75 -0.38 4.44 2.39
C LEU A 75 0.14 5.87 2.43
N LEU A 76 -0.47 6.79 1.67
CA LEU A 76 -0.11 8.21 1.67
C LEU A 76 -0.61 8.92 2.95
N ALA A 77 -1.80 8.57 3.42
CA ALA A 77 -2.44 9.22 4.57
C ALA A 77 -1.95 8.67 5.93
N THR A 78 -1.50 7.40 5.99
CA THR A 78 -1.21 6.75 7.26
C THR A 78 0.25 6.90 7.70
N ARG A 79 0.43 6.82 9.04
CA ARG A 79 1.73 6.81 9.71
C ARG A 79 2.17 5.35 9.97
N THR A 80 3.24 5.19 10.71
CA THR A 80 4.01 3.97 10.96
C THR A 80 3.18 2.68 11.13
N TRP A 81 2.19 2.70 12.03
CA TRP A 81 1.37 1.52 12.30
C TRP A 81 0.30 1.31 11.22
N GLY A 82 -0.32 2.40 10.76
CA GLY A 82 -1.33 2.34 9.70
C GLY A 82 -0.77 1.78 8.38
N ARG A 83 0.49 2.06 8.05
CA ARG A 83 1.16 1.47 6.86
C ARG A 83 1.31 -0.05 6.97
N ARG A 84 1.54 -0.59 8.17
CA ARG A 84 1.57 -2.05 8.38
C ARG A 84 0.19 -2.66 8.17
N VAL A 85 -0.84 -2.03 8.75
CA VAL A 85 -2.22 -2.50 8.56
C VAL A 85 -2.60 -2.46 7.08
N THR A 86 -2.34 -1.34 6.40
CA THR A 86 -2.58 -1.23 4.96
C THR A 86 -1.78 -2.27 4.17
N GLY A 87 -0.52 -2.53 4.53
CA GLY A 87 0.30 -3.57 3.93
C GLY A 87 -0.31 -4.97 4.10
N ALA A 88 -0.83 -5.29 5.29
CA ALA A 88 -1.52 -6.55 5.56
C ALA A 88 -2.79 -6.68 4.69
N VAL A 89 -3.58 -5.62 4.59
CA VAL A 89 -4.79 -5.59 3.75
C VAL A 89 -4.46 -5.82 2.27
N VAL A 90 -3.42 -5.14 1.76
CA VAL A 90 -2.95 -5.32 0.37
C VAL A 90 -2.44 -6.73 0.13
N LEU A 91 -1.72 -7.31 1.08
CA LEU A 91 -1.22 -8.68 0.99
C LEU A 91 -2.38 -9.67 0.88
N VAL A 92 -3.41 -9.52 1.73
CA VAL A 92 -4.62 -10.36 1.68
C VAL A 92 -5.36 -10.15 0.35
N ALA A 93 -5.54 -8.90 -0.08
CA ALA A 93 -6.23 -8.60 -1.33
C ALA A 93 -5.52 -9.22 -2.55
N GLY A 94 -4.18 -9.06 -2.62
CA GLY A 94 -3.36 -9.68 -3.66
C GLY A 94 -3.40 -11.22 -3.59
N GLY A 95 -3.38 -11.79 -2.37
CA GLY A 95 -3.52 -13.22 -2.14
C GLY A 95 -4.85 -13.75 -2.66
N VAL A 96 -5.96 -13.12 -2.33
CA VAL A 96 -7.30 -13.51 -2.81
C VAL A 96 -7.37 -13.43 -4.34
N ALA A 97 -6.93 -12.32 -4.94
CA ALA A 97 -6.94 -12.15 -6.40
C ALA A 97 -6.05 -13.21 -7.11
N GLY A 98 -4.86 -13.48 -6.57
CA GLY A 98 -3.95 -14.47 -7.12
C GLY A 98 -4.45 -15.91 -6.94
N VAL A 99 -4.94 -16.26 -5.75
CA VAL A 99 -5.46 -17.60 -5.45
C VAL A 99 -6.69 -17.95 -6.29
N THR A 100 -7.61 -17.00 -6.49
CA THR A 100 -8.79 -17.24 -7.33
C THR A 100 -8.40 -17.43 -8.80
N ALA A 101 -7.42 -16.66 -9.32
CA ALA A 101 -6.89 -16.85 -10.66
C ALA A 101 -6.14 -18.19 -10.81
N LEU A 102 -5.36 -18.58 -9.81
CA LEU A 102 -4.67 -19.87 -9.79
C LEU A 102 -5.66 -21.05 -9.70
N ALA A 103 -6.67 -20.94 -8.83
CA ALA A 103 -7.70 -21.96 -8.72
C ALA A 103 -8.44 -22.14 -10.05
N PHE A 104 -8.79 -21.04 -10.73
CA PHE A 104 -9.34 -21.10 -12.09
C PHE A 104 -8.42 -21.84 -13.04
N ALA A 105 -7.13 -21.51 -13.05
CA ALA A 105 -6.18 -22.19 -13.95
C ALA A 105 -6.07 -23.69 -13.68
N LEU A 106 -6.02 -24.08 -12.41
CA LEU A 106 -5.88 -25.48 -12.00
C LEU A 106 -7.15 -26.31 -12.27
N THR A 107 -8.33 -25.70 -12.23
CA THR A 107 -9.61 -26.40 -12.44
C THR A 107 -10.07 -26.33 -13.87
N GLU A 108 -10.12 -25.14 -14.49
CA GLU A 108 -10.70 -24.96 -15.82
C GLU A 108 -9.70 -25.21 -16.95
N VAL A 109 -8.48 -24.65 -16.84
CA VAL A 109 -7.47 -24.85 -17.89
C VAL A 109 -7.01 -26.30 -17.93
N ALA A 110 -6.79 -26.90 -16.74
CA ALA A 110 -6.35 -28.30 -16.66
C ALA A 110 -7.42 -29.30 -17.12
N SER A 111 -8.73 -28.97 -16.91
CA SER A 111 -9.86 -29.83 -17.35
C SER A 111 -10.37 -29.51 -18.77
N GLY A 112 -9.81 -28.52 -19.46
CA GLY A 112 -10.29 -28.07 -20.75
C GLY A 112 -11.67 -27.42 -20.72
N GLY A 113 -12.03 -26.79 -19.59
CA GLY A 113 -13.31 -26.08 -19.42
C GLY A 113 -14.43 -26.88 -18.78
N GLY A 114 -14.11 -28.05 -18.23
CA GLY A 114 -15.09 -28.90 -17.51
C GLY A 114 -15.12 -28.71 -16.02
N GLY A 115 -14.60 -27.58 -15.50
CA GLY A 115 -14.44 -27.35 -14.08
C GLY A 115 -15.64 -26.65 -13.41
N ALA A 116 -15.49 -26.43 -12.09
CA ALA A 116 -16.59 -25.95 -11.24
C ALA A 116 -16.94 -24.47 -11.48
N PHE A 117 -16.00 -23.62 -11.89
CA PHE A 117 -16.26 -22.18 -12.11
C PHE A 117 -17.22 -21.97 -13.28
N ILE A 118 -16.95 -22.65 -14.42
CA ILE A 118 -17.81 -22.55 -15.61
C ILE A 118 -19.17 -23.18 -15.33
N ALA A 119 -19.21 -24.36 -14.71
CA ALA A 119 -20.45 -25.02 -14.33
C ALA A 119 -21.33 -24.14 -13.40
N ALA A 120 -20.72 -23.50 -12.41
CA ALA A 120 -21.42 -22.60 -11.50
C ALA A 120 -21.93 -21.34 -12.23
N ALA A 121 -21.12 -20.74 -13.13
CA ALA A 121 -21.50 -19.55 -13.87
C ALA A 121 -22.61 -19.80 -14.88
N LEU A 122 -22.66 -21.01 -15.45
CA LEU A 122 -23.75 -21.45 -16.36
C LEU A 122 -24.99 -21.94 -15.63
N GLY A 123 -25.01 -21.94 -14.29
CA GLY A 123 -26.16 -22.34 -13.48
C GLY A 123 -26.45 -23.85 -13.49
N GLY A 124 -25.44 -24.67 -13.84
CA GLY A 124 -25.62 -26.14 -13.89
C GLY A 124 -26.59 -26.61 -14.98
N THR A 125 -26.73 -25.82 -16.05
CA THR A 125 -27.61 -26.18 -17.17
C THR A 125 -27.15 -27.47 -17.86
N GLU A 126 -28.04 -28.42 -18.01
CA GLU A 126 -27.81 -29.58 -18.86
C GLU A 126 -28.65 -29.44 -20.17
N PRO A 127 -28.05 -29.76 -21.31
CA PRO A 127 -26.69 -30.25 -21.52
C PRO A 127 -25.63 -29.16 -21.35
N GLY A 128 -24.45 -29.59 -20.87
CA GLY A 128 -23.28 -28.71 -20.71
C GLY A 128 -22.83 -28.08 -22.03
N PRO A 129 -21.84 -27.17 -21.99
CA PRO A 129 -21.33 -26.49 -23.18
C PRO A 129 -20.74 -27.49 -24.19
N THR A 130 -21.04 -27.30 -25.47
CA THR A 130 -20.49 -28.13 -26.57
C THR A 130 -19.05 -27.81 -26.91
N SER A 131 -18.63 -26.59 -26.66
CA SER A 131 -17.24 -26.16 -26.78
C SER A 131 -16.94 -25.03 -25.80
N VAL A 132 -15.70 -25.00 -25.29
CA VAL A 132 -15.21 -23.99 -24.38
C VAL A 132 -13.85 -23.47 -24.90
N SER A 133 -13.73 -22.17 -25.02
CA SER A 133 -12.49 -21.49 -25.33
C SER A 133 -12.04 -20.66 -24.14
N ILE A 134 -10.83 -20.89 -23.64
CA ILE A 134 -10.24 -20.20 -22.47
C ILE A 134 -9.15 -19.28 -22.95
N SER A 135 -9.24 -17.99 -22.56
CA SER A 135 -8.24 -16.98 -22.87
C SER A 135 -7.14 -16.95 -21.79
N ALA A 136 -6.02 -16.29 -22.08
CA ALA A 136 -4.89 -16.19 -21.13
C ALA A 136 -5.02 -15.03 -20.11
N TRP A 137 -6.15 -14.33 -20.04
CA TRP A 137 -6.32 -13.19 -19.13
C TRP A 137 -6.18 -13.55 -17.65
N TRP A 138 -6.49 -14.78 -17.25
CA TRP A 138 -6.28 -15.27 -15.90
C TRP A 138 -4.80 -15.18 -15.45
N ALA A 139 -3.86 -15.33 -16.40
CA ALA A 139 -2.43 -15.22 -16.09
C ALA A 139 -2.04 -13.79 -15.70
N LEU A 140 -2.64 -12.77 -16.34
CA LEU A 140 -2.45 -11.37 -15.94
C LEU A 140 -3.00 -11.12 -14.52
N ALA A 141 -4.16 -11.72 -14.17
CA ALA A 141 -4.70 -11.64 -12.80
C ALA A 141 -3.73 -12.24 -11.78
N LEU A 142 -3.16 -13.40 -12.09
CA LEU A 142 -2.19 -14.08 -11.21
C LEU A 142 -0.94 -13.23 -11.00
N VAL A 143 -0.32 -12.73 -12.09
CA VAL A 143 0.89 -11.88 -12.00
C VAL A 143 0.60 -10.60 -11.23
N SER A 144 -0.54 -9.96 -11.49
CA SER A 144 -0.96 -8.73 -10.80
C SER A 144 -1.25 -9.00 -9.33
N GLY A 145 -1.89 -10.12 -8.99
CA GLY A 145 -2.11 -10.56 -7.61
C GLY A 145 -0.80 -10.78 -6.85
N LEU A 146 0.18 -11.44 -7.48
CA LEU A 146 1.52 -11.62 -6.91
C LEU A 146 2.25 -10.29 -6.70
N ALA A 147 2.10 -9.33 -7.62
CA ALA A 147 2.65 -8.00 -7.47
C ALA A 147 2.05 -7.27 -6.25
N LEU A 148 0.73 -7.39 -6.03
CA LEU A 148 0.09 -6.84 -4.83
C LEU A 148 0.60 -7.52 -3.55
N VAL A 149 0.75 -8.84 -3.54
CA VAL A 149 1.32 -9.57 -2.40
C VAL A 149 2.73 -9.05 -2.08
N ALA A 150 3.58 -8.90 -3.09
CA ALA A 150 4.93 -8.36 -2.92
C ALA A 150 4.91 -6.92 -2.36
N CYS A 151 4.04 -6.04 -2.88
CA CYS A 151 3.86 -4.68 -2.37
C CYS A 151 3.36 -4.67 -0.92
N GLY A 152 2.38 -5.51 -0.58
CA GLY A 152 1.87 -5.66 0.77
C GLY A 152 2.95 -6.12 1.75
N MET A 153 3.76 -7.10 1.35
CA MET A 153 4.89 -7.59 2.14
C MET A 153 5.93 -6.49 2.37
N LEU A 154 6.30 -5.74 1.32
CA LEU A 154 7.24 -4.63 1.44
C LEU A 154 6.68 -3.52 2.34
N ALA A 155 5.38 -3.23 2.27
CA ALA A 155 4.75 -2.24 3.14
C ALA A 155 4.72 -2.69 4.61
N LEU A 156 4.56 -3.99 4.89
CA LEU A 156 4.65 -4.57 6.22
C LEU A 156 6.06 -4.45 6.81
N LEU A 157 7.08 -4.78 6.02
CA LEU A 157 8.48 -4.87 6.49
C LEU A 157 9.14 -3.50 6.54
N ASP A 158 9.05 -2.72 5.47
CA ASP A 158 9.76 -1.45 5.30
C ASP A 158 8.89 -0.20 5.55
N GLY A 159 7.57 -0.34 5.65
CA GLY A 159 6.65 0.79 5.82
C GLY A 159 7.02 1.79 6.92
N PRO A 160 7.49 1.33 8.11
CA PRO A 160 7.93 2.23 9.18
C PRO A 160 9.16 3.09 8.84
N ARG A 161 9.99 2.62 7.89
CA ARG A 161 11.25 3.30 7.49
C ARG A 161 11.05 4.30 6.35
N TRP A 162 9.87 4.31 5.72
CA TRP A 162 9.60 5.20 4.58
C TRP A 162 9.44 6.65 5.00
N PRO A 163 9.86 7.61 4.14
CA PRO A 163 9.79 9.02 4.44
C PRO A 163 8.34 9.46 4.72
N ARG A 164 8.21 10.39 5.66
CA ARG A 164 6.91 11.00 6.00
C ARG A 164 6.66 12.18 5.08
N LEU A 165 5.45 12.30 4.55
CA LEU A 165 4.99 13.53 3.93
C LEU A 165 4.97 14.61 5.03
N GLY A 166 5.81 15.64 4.89
CA GLY A 166 5.96 16.69 5.91
C GLY A 166 7.29 16.69 6.66
N ALA A 167 8.16 15.69 6.48
CA ALA A 167 9.51 15.71 7.09
C ALA A 167 10.35 16.93 6.67
N ARG A 168 10.03 17.56 5.54
CA ARG A 168 10.65 18.82 5.10
C ARG A 168 10.26 20.02 5.97
N TYR A 169 9.15 19.94 6.70
CA TYR A 169 8.66 20.99 7.61
C TYR A 169 8.94 20.67 9.08
N SER A 170 9.46 19.46 9.37
CA SER A 170 9.94 19.13 10.70
C SER A 170 11.27 19.84 10.91
N ARG A 171 11.30 20.78 11.85
CA ARG A 171 12.55 21.45 12.28
C ARG A 171 13.55 20.35 12.68
N PRO A 172 14.83 20.39 12.25
CA PRO A 172 15.82 19.44 12.73
C PRO A 172 15.90 19.53 14.26
N ASP A 173 15.62 18.43 14.95
CA ASP A 173 15.82 18.28 16.38
C ASP A 173 17.35 18.26 16.66
N GLY A 174 17.98 19.40 16.61
CA GLY A 174 19.44 19.45 16.71
C GLY A 174 20.02 20.84 16.86
N ARG A 175 19.24 21.82 17.31
CA ARG A 175 19.78 23.06 17.85
C ARG A 175 19.16 23.34 19.20
N THR A 176 20.04 23.56 20.20
CA THR A 176 19.80 24.16 21.51
C THR A 176 18.43 24.81 21.61
N ALA A 177 17.64 24.31 22.55
CA ALA A 177 16.25 24.62 22.79
C ALA A 177 15.91 26.10 22.58
N ALA A 178 15.55 26.46 21.36
CA ALA A 178 14.65 27.57 21.21
C ALA A 178 13.34 27.18 21.89
N PRO A 179 12.73 28.03 22.71
CA PRO A 179 11.49 27.73 23.42
C PRO A 179 10.49 27.14 22.40
N SER A 180 9.82 26.07 22.80
CA SER A 180 8.78 25.48 21.93
C SER A 180 7.84 26.58 21.48
N ALA A 181 7.24 26.48 20.28
CA ALA A 181 6.29 27.49 19.83
C ALA A 181 5.20 27.76 20.90
N ALA A 182 4.80 26.71 21.65
CA ALA A 182 3.89 26.84 22.79
C ALA A 182 4.48 27.71 23.90
N ALA A 183 5.76 27.49 24.26
CA ALA A 183 6.42 28.30 25.28
C ALA A 183 6.60 29.78 24.83
N ALA A 184 6.80 30.03 23.55
CA ALA A 184 6.85 31.38 23.01
C ALA A 184 5.45 32.07 23.07
N TRP A 185 4.39 31.33 22.81
CA TRP A 185 3.01 31.84 22.99
C TRP A 185 2.70 32.11 24.45
N ASP A 186 3.08 31.19 25.37
CA ASP A 186 2.93 31.39 26.82
C ASP A 186 3.73 32.60 27.33
N ALA A 187 4.88 32.89 26.77
CA ALA A 187 5.67 34.07 27.08
C ALA A 187 4.96 35.37 26.63
N LEU A 188 4.42 35.35 25.42
CA LEU A 188 3.61 36.48 24.89
C LEU A 188 2.36 36.74 25.74
N ASP A 189 1.67 35.70 26.19
CA ASP A 189 0.50 35.82 27.07
C ASP A 189 0.87 36.41 28.45
N ARG A 190 2.10 36.20 28.92
CA ARG A 190 2.64 36.85 30.12
C ARG A 190 3.17 38.24 29.86
N GLY A 191 3.16 38.73 28.61
CA GLY A 191 3.71 40.02 28.24
C GLY A 191 5.24 40.08 28.14
N GLU A 192 5.88 38.91 28.10
CA GLU A 192 7.34 38.79 27.90
C GLU A 192 7.62 38.83 26.40
N ASP A 193 8.54 39.69 25.97
CA ASP A 193 8.96 39.75 24.57
C ASP A 193 10.02 38.67 24.27
N PRO A 194 9.70 37.60 23.53
CA PRO A 194 10.61 36.50 23.25
C PRO A 194 11.74 36.89 22.31
N THR A 195 11.74 38.13 21.78
CA THR A 195 12.81 38.64 20.90
C THR A 195 13.89 39.39 21.67
N LEU A 196 13.65 39.73 22.94
CA LEU A 196 14.67 40.24 23.82
C LEU A 196 15.54 39.06 24.27
N VAL A 197 16.58 38.77 23.51
CA VAL A 197 17.65 37.88 23.97
C VAL A 197 18.34 38.60 25.11
N ASP A 198 18.24 38.06 26.34
CA ASP A 198 19.12 38.48 27.43
C ASP A 198 20.57 38.36 26.93
N GLU A 199 21.18 39.49 26.58
CA GLU A 199 22.62 39.54 26.45
C GLU A 199 23.20 39.05 27.78
N PRO A 200 24.19 38.14 27.76
CA PRO A 200 24.87 37.74 28.97
C PRO A 200 25.35 39.03 29.65
N HIS A 201 24.77 39.39 30.77
CA HIS A 201 25.32 40.41 31.64
C HIS A 201 26.73 39.92 32.03
N ASP A 202 27.73 40.42 31.28
CA ASP A 202 29.08 40.46 31.76
C ASP A 202 29.08 41.26 33.05
N SER A 203 28.95 40.58 34.14
CA SER A 203 29.19 41.13 35.46
C SER A 203 30.66 41.61 35.47
N PRO A 204 30.92 42.91 35.62
CA PRO A 204 32.27 43.36 35.76
C PRO A 204 32.82 42.75 37.07
N SER A 205 33.79 41.85 36.92
CA SER A 205 34.58 41.35 38.03
C SER A 205 35.33 42.53 38.64
N ALA A 206 34.73 43.13 39.67
CA ALA A 206 35.40 44.05 40.56
C ALA A 206 36.54 43.30 41.25
N SER A 207 37.75 43.51 40.81
CA SER A 207 38.92 43.22 41.56
C SER A 207 39.04 44.26 42.66
N PRO A 208 38.98 43.93 43.97
CA PRO A 208 39.49 44.79 44.99
C PRO A 208 40.98 44.54 45.09
N GLY A 209 41.75 45.55 44.68
CA GLY A 209 43.14 45.66 45.08
C GLY A 209 43.25 45.71 46.60
N SER A 210 43.99 44.83 47.15
CA SER A 210 44.52 44.93 48.50
C SER A 210 46.01 45.07 48.39
N MET A 211 46.45 46.36 48.49
CA MET A 211 47.80 46.71 48.96
C MET A 211 47.93 46.26 50.41
N GLY A 212 48.94 45.53 50.69
CA GLY A 212 49.39 45.17 52.05
C GLY A 212 50.88 44.99 52.05
N SER A 213 51.50 46.06 52.41
CA SER A 213 52.91 46.34 52.63
C SER A 213 53.52 45.43 53.67
N ALA A 214 54.83 45.47 53.63
CA ALA A 214 55.84 45.30 54.74
C ALA A 214 56.17 43.83 55.05
N GLU A 215 57.32 43.49 55.25
CA GLU A 215 58.69 43.97 55.44
C GLU A 215 59.52 42.76 55.87
N PRO A 216 60.79 42.76 55.68
CA PRO A 216 61.65 41.59 55.81
C PRO A 216 62.07 41.37 57.25
N ASP A 217 62.24 40.21 57.69
CA ASP A 217 63.16 39.96 58.81
C ASP A 217 64.05 38.73 58.58
N THR A 218 65.25 38.98 58.76
CA THR A 218 66.48 38.22 58.73
C THR A 218 66.54 37.16 59.85
N ARG A 219 67.44 36.19 59.62
CA ARG A 219 68.18 35.31 60.56
C ARG A 219 67.62 33.94 60.69
N THR A 220 68.39 32.96 60.53
CA THR A 220 69.79 32.54 60.60
C THR A 220 69.98 31.31 59.76
#